data_28e2abededdc1c63ab52ae4a2f21c1ff
#
_entry.id   28e2abededdc1c63ab52ae4a2f21c1ff
#
_cell.length_a   1.000
_cell.length_b   1.000
_cell.length_c   1.000
_cell.angle_alpha   90.00
_cell.angle_beta   90.00
_cell.angle_gamma   90.00
#
_symmetry.space_group_name_H-M   'P 1'
#
loop_
_entity.id
_entity.type
_entity.pdbx_description
1 polymer ?
#
loop_
_entity_poly.entity_id
_entity_poly.type
_entity_poly.pdbx_seq_one_letter_code
_entity_poly.pdbx_strand_id
1 'polypeptide(L)'
;MKPQLPLPSPDAQASSAHLTKLIKNEIKQHQNWIPFSRFMELALYTPQYGYYSGGSHKIGTDGDFITAPTLSPLFGQTLAKQLTELLPQTAGNIYEFGAGTGHLAATLLQDLSDGLNHYYIIELSAELAERQRQHIIEHTSPEAAAKVIHLTALPEHFDGIIIGNEVLDAMPVERLIYQEERFQQIGVSLENDGLIEAIRPLAQAELTQTAALYFPPLPSYTSELHPAQYAFIQTLAAKLQRGGMIFIDYGFDAAQYYHPQRKEGTFIGHYCHHTIHDPFFNIGLTDLTAHVNFTDIARAGTESGLDLIGYLPQSYFLLNLGITDLLAQIGSPDSVEYIQAAAAVQKLIHQHEMGELFKVIAFGKDIDIDWTGFCHGDICHKL
;
A
#
# COMPACT_ATOMS: atom_id res chain seq x y z
N MET A 1 12.40 -13.20 27.70
CA MET A 1 10.96 -13.52 27.64
C MET A 1 10.47 -13.02 26.28
N LYS A 2 9.81 -13.87 25.49
CA LYS A 2 9.11 -13.35 24.30
C LYS A 2 8.00 -12.41 24.81
N PRO A 3 7.82 -11.21 24.23
CA PRO A 3 6.72 -10.35 24.62
C PRO A 3 5.41 -11.13 24.45
N GLN A 4 4.54 -11.07 25.45
CA GLN A 4 3.24 -11.70 25.38
C GLN A 4 2.36 -10.81 24.50
N LEU A 5 1.97 -11.31 23.33
CA LEU A 5 1.12 -10.56 22.39
C LEU A 5 -0.24 -10.26 23.03
N PRO A 6 -0.84 -9.10 22.76
CA PRO A 6 -2.19 -8.79 23.22
C PRO A 6 -3.20 -9.83 22.73
N LEU A 7 -4.11 -10.24 23.61
CA LEU A 7 -5.19 -11.15 23.22
C LEU A 7 -6.30 -10.37 22.53
N PRO A 8 -6.84 -10.87 21.41
CA PRO A 8 -7.99 -10.24 20.77
C PRO A 8 -9.23 -10.28 21.68
N SER A 9 -10.14 -9.34 21.51
CA SER A 9 -11.44 -9.37 22.17
C SER A 9 -12.23 -10.64 21.81
N PRO A 10 -13.23 -11.07 22.63
CA PRO A 10 -14.04 -12.23 22.28
C PRO A 10 -14.74 -12.11 20.92
N ASP A 11 -15.22 -10.92 20.55
CA ASP A 11 -15.87 -10.67 19.26
C ASP A 11 -14.86 -10.78 18.10
N ALA A 12 -13.67 -10.23 18.27
CA ALA A 12 -12.59 -10.36 17.29
C ALA A 12 -12.15 -11.82 17.10
N GLN A 13 -12.05 -12.59 18.21
CA GLN A 13 -11.77 -14.03 18.15
C GLN A 13 -12.86 -14.80 17.39
N ALA A 14 -14.15 -14.47 17.64
CA ALA A 14 -15.27 -15.08 16.94
C ALA A 14 -15.25 -14.77 15.43
N SER A 15 -14.94 -13.52 15.08
CA SER A 15 -14.76 -13.08 13.67
C SER A 15 -13.64 -13.85 12.98
N SER A 16 -12.46 -13.94 13.60
CA SER A 16 -11.32 -14.68 13.08
C SER A 16 -11.62 -16.17 12.90
N ALA A 17 -12.29 -16.77 13.88
CA ALA A 17 -12.71 -18.18 13.80
C ALA A 17 -13.70 -18.41 12.65
N HIS A 18 -14.62 -17.48 12.41
CA HIS A 18 -15.56 -17.54 11.29
C HIS A 18 -14.83 -17.47 9.94
N LEU A 19 -13.93 -16.48 9.78
CA LEU A 19 -13.11 -16.35 8.57
C LEU A 19 -12.25 -17.59 8.33
N THR A 20 -11.61 -18.11 9.36
CA THR A 20 -10.83 -19.35 9.28
C THR A 20 -11.68 -20.51 8.77
N LYS A 21 -12.95 -20.62 9.21
CA LYS A 21 -13.87 -21.65 8.71
C LYS A 21 -14.23 -21.44 7.23
N LEU A 22 -14.42 -20.21 6.78
CA LEU A 22 -14.65 -19.89 5.36
C LEU A 22 -13.47 -20.32 4.51
N ILE A 23 -12.25 -19.95 4.92
CA ILE A 23 -11.00 -20.34 4.22
C ILE A 23 -10.84 -21.86 4.17
N LYS A 24 -11.06 -22.57 5.28
CA LYS A 24 -11.01 -24.04 5.31
C LYS A 24 -12.02 -24.67 4.34
N ASN A 25 -13.22 -24.12 4.22
CA ASN A 25 -14.22 -24.61 3.29
C ASN A 25 -13.79 -24.41 1.83
N GLU A 26 -13.21 -23.25 1.52
CA GLU A 26 -12.67 -22.97 0.19
C GLU A 26 -11.52 -23.94 -0.17
N ILE A 27 -10.59 -24.17 0.75
CA ILE A 27 -9.51 -25.13 0.56
C ILE A 27 -10.06 -26.54 0.26
N LYS A 28 -11.08 -26.98 1.00
CA LYS A 28 -11.73 -28.29 0.77
C LYS A 28 -12.37 -28.38 -0.61
N GLN A 29 -12.95 -27.29 -1.13
CA GLN A 29 -13.55 -27.22 -2.48
C GLN A 29 -12.50 -27.23 -3.60
N HIS A 30 -11.26 -26.81 -3.32
CA HIS A 30 -10.17 -26.70 -4.28
C HIS A 30 -9.11 -27.82 -4.12
N GLN A 31 -9.54 -29.07 -3.96
CA GLN A 31 -8.66 -30.24 -3.86
C GLN A 31 -7.64 -30.13 -2.72
N ASN A 32 -8.11 -29.60 -1.60
CA ASN A 32 -7.34 -29.39 -0.38
C ASN A 32 -6.09 -28.49 -0.57
N TRP A 33 -6.17 -27.46 -1.43
CA TRP A 33 -5.09 -26.50 -1.65
C TRP A 33 -5.58 -25.25 -2.37
N ILE A 34 -5.10 -24.07 -1.91
CA ILE A 34 -5.25 -22.79 -2.62
C ILE A 34 -3.89 -22.09 -2.72
N PRO A 35 -3.63 -21.24 -3.77
CA PRO A 35 -2.44 -20.42 -3.83
C PRO A 35 -2.34 -19.49 -2.61
N PHE A 36 -1.12 -19.10 -2.25
CA PHE A 36 -0.92 -18.16 -1.13
C PHE A 36 -1.60 -16.81 -1.40
N SER A 37 -1.58 -16.32 -2.64
CA SER A 37 -2.31 -15.12 -3.06
C SER A 37 -3.80 -15.18 -2.74
N ARG A 38 -4.44 -16.33 -2.99
CA ARG A 38 -5.86 -16.50 -2.66
C ARG A 38 -6.11 -16.53 -1.16
N PHE A 39 -5.23 -17.16 -0.37
CA PHE A 39 -5.29 -17.12 1.08
C PHE A 39 -5.16 -15.68 1.60
N MET A 40 -4.17 -14.92 1.13
CA MET A 40 -3.95 -13.53 1.50
C MET A 40 -5.15 -12.64 1.13
N GLU A 41 -5.72 -12.83 -0.06
CA GLU A 41 -6.94 -12.15 -0.50
C GLU A 41 -8.10 -12.39 0.46
N LEU A 42 -8.33 -13.65 0.84
CA LEU A 42 -9.39 -14.01 1.78
C LEU A 42 -9.15 -13.42 3.17
N ALA A 43 -7.91 -13.50 3.67
CA ALA A 43 -7.56 -13.00 5.00
C ALA A 43 -7.70 -11.47 5.10
N LEU A 44 -7.43 -10.74 4.03
CA LEU A 44 -7.45 -9.27 4.01
C LEU A 44 -8.80 -8.69 3.59
N TYR A 45 -9.48 -9.29 2.60
CA TYR A 45 -10.57 -8.64 1.89
C TYR A 45 -11.93 -9.37 1.97
N THR A 46 -12.05 -10.51 2.66
CA THR A 46 -13.36 -11.15 2.82
C THR A 46 -14.35 -10.17 3.47
N PRO A 47 -15.50 -9.88 2.83
CA PRO A 47 -16.50 -8.97 3.39
C PRO A 47 -16.86 -9.30 4.83
N GLN A 48 -16.89 -8.31 5.71
CA GLN A 48 -17.21 -8.36 7.15
C GLN A 48 -16.13 -9.02 8.03
N TYR A 49 -15.21 -9.85 7.51
CA TYR A 49 -14.29 -10.66 8.32
C TYR A 49 -12.82 -10.41 8.01
N GLY A 50 -12.49 -9.99 6.78
CA GLY A 50 -11.13 -9.69 6.38
C GLY A 50 -10.55 -8.49 7.12
N TYR A 51 -9.22 -8.40 7.14
CA TYR A 51 -8.52 -7.35 7.89
C TYR A 51 -9.01 -5.94 7.51
N TYR A 52 -9.10 -5.62 6.23
CA TYR A 52 -9.56 -4.31 5.74
C TYR A 52 -11.08 -4.17 5.64
N SER A 53 -11.82 -5.29 5.65
CA SER A 53 -13.27 -5.30 5.49
C SER A 53 -14.04 -5.56 6.80
N GLY A 54 -13.34 -5.93 7.87
CA GLY A 54 -13.94 -6.23 9.17
C GLY A 54 -14.02 -4.99 10.05
N GLY A 55 -15.14 -4.80 10.74
CA GLY A 55 -15.51 -3.61 11.53
C GLY A 55 -14.73 -3.34 12.81
N SER A 56 -13.57 -3.94 13.05
CA SER A 56 -12.76 -3.67 14.24
C SER A 56 -11.87 -2.43 14.02
N HIS A 57 -11.55 -1.70 15.11
CA HIS A 57 -10.59 -0.59 15.10
C HIS A 57 -9.17 -1.11 14.82
N LYS A 58 -8.83 -1.28 13.54
CA LYS A 58 -7.54 -1.85 13.11
C LYS A 58 -6.59 -0.82 12.52
N ILE A 59 -7.11 0.35 12.11
CA ILE A 59 -6.37 1.43 11.46
C ILE A 59 -6.41 2.68 12.32
N GLY A 60 -5.27 3.34 12.53
CA GLY A 60 -5.12 4.57 13.30
C GLY A 60 -4.26 4.42 14.55
N THR A 61 -4.21 5.43 15.42
CA THR A 61 -3.36 5.47 16.63
C THR A 61 -3.61 4.32 17.63
N ASP A 62 -4.83 3.75 17.61
CA ASP A 62 -5.22 2.59 18.40
C ASP A 62 -5.16 1.28 17.57
N GLY A 63 -4.70 1.34 16.32
CA GLY A 63 -4.59 0.21 15.39
C GLY A 63 -3.20 -0.43 15.36
N ASP A 64 -3.00 -1.32 14.38
CA ASP A 64 -1.74 -2.08 14.22
C ASP A 64 -0.61 -1.23 13.64
N PHE A 65 -0.94 -0.10 12.96
CA PHE A 65 -0.01 0.74 12.23
C PHE A 65 -0.24 2.24 12.42
N ILE A 66 0.87 2.98 12.47
CA ILE A 66 0.92 4.42 12.29
C ILE A 66 1.44 4.68 10.88
N THR A 67 0.56 5.13 9.97
CA THR A 67 0.91 5.50 8.60
C THR A 67 1.40 6.96 8.52
N ALA A 68 2.09 7.31 7.44
CA ALA A 68 2.61 8.67 7.25
C ALA A 68 1.53 9.78 7.39
N PRO A 69 0.30 9.65 6.83
CA PRO A 69 -0.77 10.62 7.01
C PRO A 69 -1.26 10.78 8.46
N THR A 70 -1.24 9.70 9.25
CA THR A 70 -1.68 9.75 10.66
C THR A 70 -0.57 10.24 11.60
N LEU A 71 0.69 10.11 11.17
CA LEU A 71 1.84 10.56 11.95
C LEU A 71 1.93 12.10 12.00
N SER A 72 1.66 12.77 10.88
CA SER A 72 1.71 14.23 10.78
C SER A 72 0.89 14.77 9.61
N PRO A 73 0.10 15.85 9.81
CA PRO A 73 -0.55 16.55 8.71
C PRO A 73 0.44 17.15 7.71
N LEU A 74 1.70 17.41 8.13
CA LEU A 74 2.75 17.91 7.25
C LEU A 74 3.04 16.99 6.06
N PHE A 75 2.81 15.68 6.19
CA PHE A 75 2.92 14.76 5.07
C PHE A 75 1.90 15.09 3.97
N GLY A 76 0.62 15.20 4.32
CA GLY A 76 -0.44 15.57 3.37
C GLY A 76 -0.27 16.98 2.82
N GLN A 77 0.09 17.95 3.66
CA GLN A 77 0.38 19.33 3.25
C GLN A 77 1.54 19.40 2.25
N THR A 78 2.56 18.57 2.45
CA THR A 78 3.69 18.48 1.52
C THR A 78 3.25 17.88 0.19
N LEU A 79 2.49 16.78 0.21
CA LEU A 79 1.93 16.17 -0.99
C LEU A 79 1.00 17.12 -1.75
N ALA A 80 0.21 17.95 -1.03
CA ALA A 80 -0.69 18.94 -1.61
C ALA A 80 0.05 19.92 -2.54
N LYS A 81 1.32 20.27 -2.26
CA LYS A 81 2.11 21.14 -3.14
C LYS A 81 2.30 20.50 -4.52
N GLN A 82 2.65 19.21 -4.60
CA GLN A 82 2.75 18.51 -5.88
C GLN A 82 1.41 18.42 -6.60
N LEU A 83 0.33 18.14 -5.85
CA LEU A 83 -1.01 18.04 -6.44
C LEU A 83 -1.50 19.40 -6.97
N THR A 84 -1.15 20.51 -6.31
CA THR A 84 -1.46 21.87 -6.78
C THR A 84 -0.83 22.18 -8.15
N GLU A 85 0.35 21.65 -8.44
CA GLU A 85 0.99 21.78 -9.75
C GLU A 85 0.27 20.96 -10.81
N LEU A 86 -0.24 19.79 -10.46
CA LEU A 86 -0.83 18.83 -11.40
C LEU A 86 -2.31 19.11 -11.71
N LEU A 87 -3.09 19.56 -10.73
CA LEU A 87 -4.54 19.74 -10.87
C LEU A 87 -4.93 20.60 -12.08
N PRO A 88 -4.26 21.75 -12.36
CA PRO A 88 -4.58 22.59 -13.52
C PRO A 88 -4.36 21.92 -14.88
N GLN A 89 -3.58 20.83 -14.95
CA GLN A 89 -3.32 20.07 -16.17
C GLN A 89 -4.40 19.00 -16.43
N THR A 90 -5.34 18.82 -15.50
CA THR A 90 -6.36 17.75 -15.50
C THR A 90 -7.77 18.32 -15.36
N ALA A 91 -8.76 17.45 -15.26
CA ALA A 91 -10.13 17.84 -14.93
C ALA A 91 -10.30 18.27 -13.45
N GLY A 92 -9.22 18.44 -12.69
CA GLY A 92 -9.27 18.87 -11.30
C GLY A 92 -9.80 17.80 -10.34
N ASN A 93 -9.66 16.52 -10.65
CA ASN A 93 -10.13 15.42 -9.83
C ASN A 93 -8.96 14.67 -9.18
N ILE A 94 -9.17 14.19 -7.96
CA ILE A 94 -8.26 13.27 -7.27
C ILE A 94 -8.98 11.95 -7.04
N TYR A 95 -8.26 10.84 -7.19
CA TYR A 95 -8.72 9.47 -6.94
C TYR A 95 -7.78 8.81 -5.94
N GLU A 96 -8.22 8.68 -4.68
CA GLU A 96 -7.45 8.06 -3.62
C GLU A 96 -7.84 6.61 -3.44
N PHE A 97 -6.84 5.74 -3.42
CA PHE A 97 -6.94 4.35 -2.99
C PHE A 97 -6.38 4.21 -1.58
N GLY A 98 -7.01 3.37 -0.77
CA GLY A 98 -6.49 3.08 0.56
C GLY A 98 -6.53 4.29 1.50
N ALA A 99 -7.59 5.09 1.46
CA ALA A 99 -7.72 6.30 2.28
C ALA A 99 -7.69 6.05 3.80
N GLY A 100 -7.65 4.79 4.23
CA GLY A 100 -7.63 4.41 5.64
C GLY A 100 -8.80 5.02 6.40
N THR A 101 -8.49 5.83 7.40
CA THR A 101 -9.50 6.56 8.18
C THR A 101 -9.83 7.95 7.63
N GLY A 102 -9.27 8.34 6.48
CA GLY A 102 -9.54 9.61 5.80
C GLY A 102 -8.64 10.77 6.19
N HIS A 103 -7.54 10.54 6.92
CA HIS A 103 -6.63 11.59 7.37
C HIS A 103 -5.96 12.33 6.21
N LEU A 104 -5.46 11.58 5.21
CA LEU A 104 -4.85 12.19 4.03
C LEU A 104 -5.86 13.02 3.26
N ALA A 105 -7.06 12.45 2.99
CA ALA A 105 -8.13 13.14 2.32
C ALA A 105 -8.52 14.46 3.04
N ALA A 106 -8.67 14.41 4.37
CA ALA A 106 -9.02 15.59 5.15
C ALA A 106 -7.94 16.69 5.04
N THR A 107 -6.66 16.33 5.12
CA THR A 107 -5.55 17.28 4.97
C THR A 107 -5.51 17.87 3.57
N LEU A 108 -5.60 17.04 2.53
CA LEU A 108 -5.58 17.50 1.13
C LEU A 108 -6.76 18.40 0.79
N LEU A 109 -7.94 18.11 1.31
CA LEU A 109 -9.14 18.93 1.11
C LEU A 109 -9.03 20.34 1.72
N GLN A 110 -8.27 20.48 2.81
CA GLN A 110 -8.01 21.79 3.41
C GLN A 110 -7.06 22.64 2.55
N ASP A 111 -6.03 22.00 1.96
CA ASP A 111 -4.96 22.71 1.25
C ASP A 111 -5.26 22.90 -0.26
N LEU A 112 -6.12 22.06 -0.84
CA LEU A 112 -6.44 22.05 -2.29
C LEU A 112 -7.79 22.72 -2.60
N SER A 113 -8.23 23.72 -1.81
CA SER A 113 -9.53 24.40 -2.01
C SER A 113 -9.70 24.96 -3.42
N ASP A 114 -8.62 25.49 -3.99
CA ASP A 114 -8.59 26.07 -5.34
C ASP A 114 -8.11 25.04 -6.37
N GLY A 115 -8.90 24.83 -7.42
CA GLY A 115 -8.56 23.91 -8.51
C GLY A 115 -9.02 22.45 -8.33
N LEU A 116 -9.45 22.04 -7.13
CA LEU A 116 -10.05 20.73 -6.90
C LEU A 116 -11.55 20.75 -7.23
N ASN A 117 -11.98 19.93 -8.19
CA ASN A 117 -13.39 19.72 -8.50
C ASN A 117 -14.00 18.65 -7.59
N HIS A 118 -13.49 17.41 -7.67
CA HIS A 118 -13.95 16.32 -6.85
C HIS A 118 -12.79 15.52 -6.27
N TYR A 119 -13.02 14.98 -5.08
CA TYR A 119 -12.15 14.04 -4.40
C TYR A 119 -12.84 12.68 -4.30
N TYR A 120 -12.40 11.73 -5.11
CA TYR A 120 -12.96 10.39 -5.14
C TYR A 120 -12.15 9.48 -4.22
N ILE A 121 -12.83 8.78 -3.31
CA ILE A 121 -12.23 7.73 -2.49
C ILE A 121 -12.76 6.40 -2.99
N ILE A 122 -11.85 5.52 -3.42
CA ILE A 122 -12.20 4.16 -3.84
C ILE A 122 -12.16 3.26 -2.61
N GLU A 123 -13.34 2.91 -2.09
CA GLU A 123 -13.50 2.15 -0.85
C GLU A 123 -14.58 1.08 -1.00
N LEU A 124 -14.21 -0.17 -0.71
CA LEU A 124 -15.13 -1.32 -0.80
C LEU A 124 -15.88 -1.58 0.50
N SER A 125 -15.30 -1.16 1.64
CA SER A 125 -15.91 -1.29 2.95
C SER A 125 -16.88 -0.14 3.24
N ALA A 126 -18.17 -0.43 3.31
CA ALA A 126 -19.18 0.58 3.65
C ALA A 126 -18.96 1.18 5.04
N GLU A 127 -18.45 0.39 6.00
CA GLU A 127 -18.15 0.87 7.34
C GLU A 127 -16.96 1.83 7.34
N LEU A 128 -15.90 1.50 6.60
CA LEU A 128 -14.72 2.36 6.49
C LEU A 128 -15.07 3.65 5.73
N ALA A 129 -15.88 3.56 4.67
CA ALA A 129 -16.38 4.72 3.95
C ALA A 129 -17.19 5.67 4.86
N GLU A 130 -17.97 5.15 5.81
CA GLU A 130 -18.70 5.98 6.76
C GLU A 130 -17.77 6.65 7.78
N ARG A 131 -16.76 5.96 8.28
CA ARG A 131 -15.72 6.56 9.15
C ARG A 131 -14.95 7.66 8.44
N GLN A 132 -14.56 7.44 7.19
CA GLN A 132 -13.91 8.44 6.34
C GLN A 132 -14.79 9.68 6.20
N ARG A 133 -16.09 9.50 5.93
CA ARG A 133 -17.05 10.58 5.81
C ARG A 133 -17.13 11.42 7.08
N GLN A 134 -17.29 10.76 8.24
CA GLN A 134 -17.34 11.44 9.53
C GLN A 134 -16.07 12.20 9.82
N HIS A 135 -14.90 11.56 9.64
CA HIS A 135 -13.61 12.20 9.87
C HIS A 135 -13.41 13.44 8.98
N ILE A 136 -13.77 13.35 7.69
CA ILE A 136 -13.66 14.47 6.75
C ILE A 136 -14.60 15.61 7.16
N ILE A 137 -15.86 15.32 7.53
CA ILE A 137 -16.81 16.35 7.98
C ILE A 137 -16.33 17.06 9.25
N GLU A 138 -15.73 16.33 10.18
CA GLU A 138 -15.23 16.88 11.43
C GLU A 138 -14.00 17.76 11.26
N HIS A 139 -13.18 17.52 10.21
CA HIS A 139 -11.87 18.15 10.04
C HIS A 139 -11.79 19.08 8.82
N THR A 140 -12.86 19.27 8.05
CA THR A 140 -12.84 20.14 6.87
C THR A 140 -14.03 21.10 6.86
N SER A 141 -14.03 22.08 5.94
CA SER A 141 -15.20 22.92 5.73
C SER A 141 -16.34 22.14 5.06
N PRO A 142 -17.59 22.55 5.23
CA PRO A 142 -18.73 21.92 4.54
C PRO A 142 -18.58 21.93 3.01
N GLU A 143 -17.98 22.97 2.46
CA GLU A 143 -17.71 23.12 1.02
C GLU A 143 -16.67 22.10 0.54
N ALA A 144 -15.62 21.89 1.32
CA ALA A 144 -14.59 20.90 1.02
C ALA A 144 -15.13 19.46 1.14
N ALA A 145 -15.85 19.17 2.23
CA ALA A 145 -16.51 17.87 2.43
C ALA A 145 -17.51 17.53 1.31
N ALA A 146 -18.20 18.51 0.76
CA ALA A 146 -19.17 18.32 -0.34
C ALA A 146 -18.50 17.87 -1.66
N LYS A 147 -17.18 18.06 -1.82
CA LYS A 147 -16.43 17.59 -2.99
C LYS A 147 -16.11 16.09 -2.94
N VAL A 148 -16.28 15.42 -1.79
CA VAL A 148 -15.90 14.01 -1.60
C VAL A 148 -17.00 13.07 -2.11
N ILE A 149 -16.58 12.11 -2.92
CA ILE A 149 -17.44 11.06 -3.49
C ILE A 149 -16.80 9.70 -3.22
N HIS A 150 -17.50 8.82 -2.51
CA HIS A 150 -17.06 7.44 -2.33
C HIS A 150 -17.51 6.58 -3.49
N LEU A 151 -16.59 5.81 -4.06
CA LEU A 151 -16.82 4.87 -5.16
C LEU A 151 -16.46 3.45 -4.72
N THR A 152 -17.24 2.47 -5.17
CA THR A 152 -16.94 1.04 -4.98
C THR A 152 -16.16 0.43 -6.16
N ALA A 153 -15.99 1.19 -7.24
CA ALA A 153 -15.20 0.81 -8.40
C ALA A 153 -14.73 2.08 -9.14
N LEU A 154 -13.63 1.97 -9.85
CA LEU A 154 -13.18 3.03 -10.75
C LEU A 154 -14.18 3.25 -11.90
N PRO A 155 -14.37 4.50 -12.34
CA PRO A 155 -15.03 4.79 -13.60
C PRO A 155 -14.37 4.04 -14.77
N GLU A 156 -15.09 3.88 -15.87
CA GLU A 156 -14.54 3.25 -17.07
C GLU A 156 -13.37 4.06 -17.64
N HIS A 157 -13.52 5.38 -17.61
CA HIS A 157 -12.48 6.34 -17.97
C HIS A 157 -12.50 7.51 -16.99
N PHE A 158 -11.34 8.08 -16.72
CA PHE A 158 -11.22 9.24 -15.84
C PHE A 158 -10.03 10.15 -16.24
N ASP A 159 -10.14 11.42 -15.84
CA ASP A 159 -9.14 12.47 -16.02
C ASP A 159 -8.87 13.09 -14.64
N GLY A 160 -7.63 13.03 -14.17
CA GLY A 160 -7.26 13.50 -12.83
C GLY A 160 -6.01 12.83 -12.29
N ILE A 161 -5.82 12.92 -10.98
CA ILE A 161 -4.64 12.42 -10.30
C ILE A 161 -5.02 11.25 -9.41
N ILE A 162 -4.30 10.13 -9.55
CA ILE A 162 -4.39 8.98 -8.67
C ILE A 162 -3.34 9.11 -7.57
N ILE A 163 -3.74 8.85 -6.33
CA ILE A 163 -2.83 8.72 -5.21
C ILE A 163 -3.09 7.41 -4.46
N GLY A 164 -2.01 6.78 -4.01
CA GLY A 164 -2.05 5.59 -3.16
C GLY A 164 -0.89 5.61 -2.18
N ASN A 165 -1.19 5.65 -0.89
CA ASN A 165 -0.20 5.54 0.16
C ASN A 165 -0.42 4.23 0.92
N GLU A 166 0.59 3.35 0.94
CA GLU A 166 0.50 2.03 1.56
C GLU A 166 -0.70 1.22 1.02
N VAL A 167 -0.73 1.00 -0.30
CA VAL A 167 -1.78 0.28 -1.01
C VAL A 167 -1.25 -0.96 -1.70
N LEU A 168 -0.04 -0.86 -2.24
CA LEU A 168 0.54 -1.92 -3.05
C LEU A 168 1.04 -3.09 -2.18
N ASP A 169 1.57 -2.81 -1.00
CA ASP A 169 2.08 -3.79 -0.04
C ASP A 169 1.03 -4.79 0.45
N ALA A 170 -0.24 -4.34 0.52
CA ALA A 170 -1.39 -5.16 0.94
C ALA A 170 -2.00 -5.99 -0.20
N MET A 171 -1.52 -5.85 -1.43
CA MET A 171 -2.04 -6.64 -2.55
C MET A 171 -1.56 -8.10 -2.50
N PRO A 172 -2.43 -9.06 -2.82
CA PRO A 172 -2.10 -10.48 -2.77
C PRO A 172 -0.87 -10.85 -3.60
N VAL A 173 0.04 -11.62 -3.01
CA VAL A 173 1.28 -12.07 -3.64
C VAL A 173 1.30 -13.56 -3.91
N GLU A 174 1.96 -13.98 -4.97
CA GLU A 174 2.30 -15.36 -5.21
C GLU A 174 3.63 -15.68 -4.52
N ARG A 175 3.66 -16.67 -3.62
CA ARG A 175 4.89 -17.12 -2.97
C ARG A 175 5.46 -18.32 -3.71
N LEU A 176 6.69 -18.21 -4.15
CA LEU A 176 7.38 -19.25 -4.88
C LEU A 176 8.65 -19.68 -4.15
N ILE A 177 9.02 -20.93 -4.35
CA ILE A 177 10.30 -21.48 -3.91
C ILE A 177 11.03 -22.09 -5.12
N TYR A 178 12.30 -21.76 -5.29
CA TYR A 178 13.22 -22.45 -6.16
C TYR A 178 14.03 -23.45 -5.32
N GLN A 179 13.88 -24.72 -5.61
CA GLN A 179 14.65 -25.80 -4.98
C GLN A 179 14.71 -27.02 -5.92
N GLU A 180 15.74 -27.86 -5.78
CA GLU A 180 15.92 -29.04 -6.62
C GLU A 180 15.85 -28.71 -8.12
N GLU A 181 16.44 -27.57 -8.53
CA GLU A 181 16.49 -27.06 -9.90
C GLU A 181 15.12 -26.78 -10.55
N ARG A 182 14.07 -26.54 -9.74
CA ARG A 182 12.73 -26.21 -10.24
C ARG A 182 12.04 -25.16 -9.40
N PHE A 183 11.14 -24.43 -10.04
CA PHE A 183 10.22 -23.52 -9.36
C PHE A 183 8.99 -24.29 -8.88
N GLN A 184 8.59 -24.01 -7.66
CA GLN A 184 7.39 -24.57 -7.04
C GLN A 184 6.58 -23.44 -6.40
N GLN A 185 5.28 -23.62 -6.27
CA GLN A 185 4.38 -22.63 -5.68
C GLN A 185 4.06 -23.02 -4.25
N ILE A 186 4.16 -22.05 -3.35
CA ILE A 186 3.72 -22.16 -1.96
C ILE A 186 2.25 -21.73 -1.91
N GLY A 187 1.43 -22.56 -1.31
CA GLY A 187 0.02 -22.28 -1.06
C GLY A 187 -0.39 -22.80 0.30
N VAL A 188 -1.68 -22.83 0.55
CA VAL A 188 -2.26 -23.22 1.84
C VAL A 188 -3.11 -24.48 1.68
N SER A 189 -2.92 -25.43 2.60
CA SER A 189 -3.61 -26.73 2.64
C SER A 189 -4.13 -27.00 4.05
N LEU A 190 -4.89 -28.09 4.19
CA LEU A 190 -5.35 -28.59 5.48
C LEU A 190 -4.64 -29.89 5.84
N GLU A 191 -4.10 -29.93 7.06
CA GLU A 191 -3.63 -31.14 7.69
C GLU A 191 -4.20 -31.24 9.11
N ASN A 192 -4.85 -32.37 9.43
CA ASN A 192 -5.51 -32.58 10.74
C ASN A 192 -6.42 -31.41 11.17
N ASP A 193 -7.16 -30.85 10.21
CA ASP A 193 -8.00 -29.65 10.33
C ASP A 193 -7.24 -28.35 10.69
N GLY A 194 -5.92 -28.37 10.72
CA GLY A 194 -5.06 -27.18 10.79
C GLY A 194 -4.70 -26.63 9.42
N LEU A 195 -4.45 -25.33 9.33
CA LEU A 195 -3.89 -24.69 8.13
C LEU A 195 -2.37 -24.90 8.13
N ILE A 196 -1.84 -25.31 6.99
CA ILE A 196 -0.39 -25.45 6.77
C ILE A 196 0.00 -24.83 5.43
N GLU A 197 1.23 -24.35 5.31
CA GLU A 197 1.85 -24.08 4.01
C GLU A 197 2.13 -25.41 3.30
N ALA A 198 1.80 -25.49 2.03
CA ALA A 198 2.02 -26.66 1.21
C ALA A 198 2.55 -26.28 -0.17
N ILE A 199 3.57 -27.02 -0.61
CA ILE A 199 4.26 -26.75 -1.87
C ILE A 199 3.66 -27.65 -2.96
N ARG A 200 3.41 -27.06 -4.16
CA ARG A 200 3.01 -27.78 -5.37
C ARG A 200 3.89 -27.38 -6.56
N PRO A 201 4.00 -28.22 -7.60
CA PRO A 201 4.64 -27.82 -8.84
C PRO A 201 4.00 -26.55 -9.41
N LEU A 202 4.82 -25.59 -9.84
CA LEU A 202 4.34 -24.38 -10.49
C LEU A 202 3.86 -24.70 -11.91
N ALA A 203 2.57 -24.49 -12.16
CA ALA A 203 1.94 -24.80 -13.45
C ALA A 203 1.88 -23.58 -14.40
N GLN A 204 1.94 -22.37 -13.87
CA GLN A 204 1.79 -21.12 -14.63
C GLN A 204 3.12 -20.74 -15.29
N ALA A 205 3.14 -20.77 -16.64
CA ALA A 205 4.35 -20.44 -17.42
C ALA A 205 4.83 -18.99 -17.18
N GLU A 206 3.91 -18.06 -17.05
CA GLU A 206 4.20 -16.64 -16.81
C GLU A 206 4.94 -16.42 -15.47
N LEU A 207 4.46 -17.03 -14.38
CA LEU A 207 5.13 -16.97 -13.09
C LEU A 207 6.50 -17.62 -13.13
N THR A 208 6.64 -18.74 -13.89
CA THR A 208 7.94 -19.40 -14.08
C THR A 208 8.94 -18.50 -14.81
N GLN A 209 8.49 -17.79 -15.85
CA GLN A 209 9.33 -16.85 -16.60
C GLN A 209 9.75 -15.66 -15.72
N THR A 210 8.82 -15.08 -14.97
CA THR A 210 9.10 -13.97 -14.07
C THR A 210 10.06 -14.39 -12.94
N ALA A 211 9.84 -15.56 -12.34
CA ALA A 211 10.73 -16.10 -11.32
C ALA A 211 12.15 -16.35 -11.88
N ALA A 212 12.26 -16.88 -13.10
CA ALA A 212 13.55 -17.13 -13.75
C ALA A 212 14.30 -15.83 -14.09
N LEU A 213 13.58 -14.71 -14.28
CA LEU A 213 14.18 -13.39 -14.50
C LEU A 213 14.82 -12.85 -13.22
N TYR A 214 14.18 -13.05 -12.08
CA TYR A 214 14.50 -12.35 -10.84
C TYR A 214 15.24 -13.20 -9.80
N PHE A 215 14.93 -14.49 -9.66
CA PHE A 215 15.48 -15.29 -8.57
C PHE A 215 16.98 -15.54 -8.78
N PRO A 216 17.80 -15.30 -7.76
CA PRO A 216 19.22 -15.58 -7.84
C PRO A 216 19.49 -17.10 -7.99
N PRO A 217 20.58 -17.50 -8.64
CA PRO A 217 20.94 -18.92 -8.87
C PRO A 217 21.47 -19.57 -7.57
N LEU A 218 20.60 -19.73 -6.59
CA LEU A 218 20.89 -20.37 -5.31
C LEU A 218 20.25 -21.76 -5.25
N PRO A 219 20.81 -22.72 -4.47
CA PRO A 219 20.23 -24.06 -4.32
C PRO A 219 18.81 -24.07 -3.74
N SER A 220 18.49 -23.07 -2.93
CA SER A 220 17.14 -22.83 -2.40
C SER A 220 16.93 -21.34 -2.21
N TYR A 221 15.78 -20.82 -2.69
CA TYR A 221 15.42 -19.42 -2.59
C TYR A 221 13.90 -19.29 -2.61
N THR A 222 13.33 -18.60 -1.63
CA THR A 222 11.90 -18.30 -1.53
C THR A 222 11.69 -16.80 -1.68
N SER A 223 10.71 -16.39 -2.46
CA SER A 223 10.31 -14.98 -2.55
C SER A 223 8.90 -14.84 -3.12
N GLU A 224 8.41 -13.61 -3.13
CA GLU A 224 7.11 -13.24 -3.68
C GLU A 224 7.24 -12.77 -5.13
N LEU A 225 6.19 -13.01 -5.93
CA LEU A 225 5.90 -12.31 -7.18
C LEU A 225 4.60 -11.54 -7.03
N HIS A 226 4.44 -10.46 -7.80
CA HIS A 226 3.40 -9.45 -7.59
C HIS A 226 2.43 -9.29 -8.79
N PRO A 227 1.81 -10.35 -9.32
CA PRO A 227 0.93 -10.23 -10.48
C PRO A 227 -0.29 -9.33 -10.24
N ALA A 228 -0.79 -9.28 -8.99
CA ALA A 228 -1.90 -8.40 -8.63
C ALA A 228 -1.53 -6.91 -8.73
N GLN A 229 -0.36 -6.53 -8.23
CA GLN A 229 0.14 -5.15 -8.34
C GLN A 229 0.36 -4.76 -9.81
N TYR A 230 0.95 -5.65 -10.60
CA TYR A 230 1.18 -5.44 -12.03
C TYR A 230 -0.14 -5.20 -12.78
N ALA A 231 -1.12 -6.07 -12.59
CA ALA A 231 -2.44 -5.95 -13.21
C ALA A 231 -3.20 -4.70 -12.74
N PHE A 232 -3.01 -4.29 -11.48
CA PHE A 232 -3.60 -3.06 -10.94
C PHE A 232 -3.08 -1.83 -11.68
N ILE A 233 -1.77 -1.67 -11.83
CA ILE A 233 -1.17 -0.56 -12.57
C ILE A 233 -1.62 -0.55 -14.04
N GLN A 234 -1.65 -1.72 -14.70
CA GLN A 234 -2.18 -1.84 -16.07
C GLN A 234 -3.64 -1.37 -16.17
N THR A 235 -4.47 -1.76 -15.20
CA THR A 235 -5.89 -1.37 -15.16
C THR A 235 -6.04 0.14 -15.00
N LEU A 236 -5.24 0.76 -14.13
CA LEU A 236 -5.25 2.21 -13.94
C LEU A 236 -4.80 2.94 -15.21
N ALA A 237 -3.72 2.49 -15.84
CA ALA A 237 -3.20 3.07 -17.07
C ALA A 237 -4.20 3.02 -18.23
N ALA A 238 -4.92 1.89 -18.36
CA ALA A 238 -5.94 1.71 -19.38
C ALA A 238 -7.15 2.66 -19.19
N LYS A 239 -7.50 2.98 -17.95
CA LYS A 239 -8.64 3.83 -17.60
C LYS A 239 -8.31 5.31 -17.53
N LEU A 240 -7.07 5.66 -17.19
CA LEU A 240 -6.62 7.06 -17.16
C LEU A 240 -6.55 7.63 -18.58
N GLN A 241 -7.30 8.71 -18.82
CA GLN A 241 -7.25 9.44 -20.10
C GLN A 241 -6.14 10.48 -20.12
N ARG A 242 -6.06 11.28 -19.04
CA ARG A 242 -5.04 12.31 -18.82
C ARG A 242 -4.85 12.50 -17.32
N GLY A 243 -3.62 12.64 -16.88
CA GLY A 243 -3.35 12.91 -15.47
C GLY A 243 -2.07 12.28 -14.97
N GLY A 244 -2.01 12.12 -13.64
CA GLY A 244 -0.84 11.55 -12.94
C GLY A 244 -1.22 10.44 -11.99
N MET A 245 -0.24 9.62 -11.67
CA MET A 245 -0.33 8.63 -10.61
C MET A 245 0.86 8.80 -9.67
N ILE A 246 0.63 8.81 -8.36
CA ILE A 246 1.66 8.84 -7.34
C ILE A 246 1.38 7.71 -6.35
N PHE A 247 2.33 6.78 -6.22
CA PHE A 247 2.29 5.72 -5.23
C PHE A 247 3.45 5.86 -4.26
N ILE A 248 3.13 5.77 -2.97
CA ILE A 248 4.09 5.84 -1.87
C ILE A 248 3.94 4.55 -1.07
N ASP A 249 5.02 3.77 -1.02
CA ASP A 249 4.99 2.46 -0.36
C ASP A 249 6.40 2.02 0.02
N TYR A 250 6.52 1.01 0.88
CA TYR A 250 7.81 0.45 1.24
C TYR A 250 8.20 -0.70 0.32
N GLY A 251 9.43 -0.66 -0.14
CA GLY A 251 9.92 -1.65 -1.09
C GLY A 251 11.26 -1.31 -1.71
N PHE A 252 11.57 -2.05 -2.77
CA PHE A 252 12.87 -2.06 -3.38
C PHE A 252 12.78 -2.11 -4.92
N ASP A 253 13.86 -1.76 -5.60
CA ASP A 253 14.10 -2.22 -6.97
C ASP A 253 14.32 -3.74 -6.99
N ALA A 254 14.18 -4.37 -8.16
CA ALA A 254 14.27 -5.82 -8.28
C ALA A 254 15.61 -6.39 -7.79
N ALA A 255 16.73 -5.68 -8.02
CA ALA A 255 18.05 -6.16 -7.61
C ALA A 255 18.20 -6.23 -6.08
N GLN A 256 17.56 -5.28 -5.38
CA GLN A 256 17.53 -5.29 -3.92
C GLN A 256 16.43 -6.22 -3.39
N TYR A 257 15.28 -6.29 -4.08
CA TYR A 257 14.16 -7.15 -3.68
C TYR A 257 14.57 -8.62 -3.69
N TYR A 258 15.17 -9.08 -4.79
CA TYR A 258 15.61 -10.48 -4.98
C TYR A 258 17.08 -10.70 -4.62
N HIS A 259 17.61 -9.90 -3.68
CA HIS A 259 18.98 -10.03 -3.26
C HIS A 259 19.27 -11.42 -2.67
N PRO A 260 20.42 -12.07 -3.00
CA PRO A 260 20.78 -13.43 -2.54
C PRO A 260 20.74 -13.66 -1.03
N GLN A 261 20.88 -12.60 -0.22
CA GLN A 261 20.78 -12.69 1.23
C GLN A 261 19.32 -12.69 1.76
N ARG A 262 18.35 -12.30 0.93
CA ARG A 262 16.91 -12.28 1.28
C ARG A 262 16.26 -13.61 0.84
N LYS A 263 16.66 -14.70 1.50
CA LYS A 263 16.31 -16.07 1.07
C LYS A 263 14.88 -16.49 1.36
N GLU A 264 14.17 -15.74 2.17
CA GLU A 264 12.81 -16.06 2.65
C GLU A 264 11.77 -15.04 2.18
N GLY A 265 12.17 -14.12 1.27
CA GLY A 265 11.29 -13.07 0.77
C GLY A 265 11.11 -11.91 1.73
N THR A 266 10.00 -11.20 1.57
CA THR A 266 9.64 -10.00 2.34
C THR A 266 8.30 -10.11 3.03
N PHE A 267 7.54 -11.20 2.77
CA PHE A 267 6.22 -11.41 3.35
C PHE A 267 6.28 -11.41 4.88
N ILE A 268 5.38 -10.64 5.50
CA ILE A 268 5.32 -10.47 6.94
C ILE A 268 3.89 -10.14 7.38
N GLY A 269 3.55 -10.52 8.61
CA GLY A 269 2.32 -10.11 9.27
C GLY A 269 2.58 -9.03 10.32
N HIS A 270 1.57 -8.21 10.59
CA HIS A 270 1.60 -7.21 11.65
C HIS A 270 0.36 -7.30 12.52
N TYR A 271 0.57 -7.30 13.84
CA TYR A 271 -0.50 -7.37 14.80
C TYR A 271 -0.13 -6.58 16.07
N CYS A 272 -0.92 -5.58 16.43
CA CYS A 272 -0.70 -4.73 17.62
C CYS A 272 0.75 -4.23 17.71
N HIS A 273 1.29 -3.64 16.65
CA HIS A 273 2.67 -3.14 16.52
C HIS A 273 3.77 -4.22 16.66
N HIS A 274 3.42 -5.49 16.47
CA HIS A 274 4.37 -6.60 16.49
C HIS A 274 4.43 -7.29 15.14
N THR A 275 5.63 -7.67 14.75
CA THR A 275 5.91 -8.47 13.57
C THR A 275 5.54 -9.94 13.79
N ILE A 276 4.78 -10.53 12.89
CA ILE A 276 4.28 -11.90 12.92
C ILE A 276 4.79 -12.65 11.69
N HIS A 277 5.48 -13.77 11.92
CA HIS A 277 5.98 -14.62 10.82
C HIS A 277 5.04 -15.77 10.45
N ASP A 278 4.08 -16.11 11.33
CA ASP A 278 3.08 -17.15 11.07
C ASP A 278 1.90 -16.52 10.30
N PRO A 279 1.69 -16.86 9.01
CA PRO A 279 0.60 -16.30 8.22
C PRO A 279 -0.80 -16.69 8.74
N PHE A 280 -0.87 -17.70 9.58
CA PHE A 280 -2.13 -18.22 10.15
C PHE A 280 -2.46 -17.65 11.51
N PHE A 281 -1.61 -16.77 12.05
CA PHE A 281 -1.85 -16.12 13.33
C PHE A 281 -3.03 -15.14 13.24
N ASN A 282 -4.07 -15.36 14.05
CA ASN A 282 -5.23 -14.46 14.14
C ASN A 282 -5.74 -13.98 12.78
N ILE A 283 -6.09 -14.90 11.87
CA ILE A 283 -6.51 -14.62 10.50
C ILE A 283 -7.64 -13.58 10.48
N GLY A 284 -7.49 -12.56 9.65
CA GLY A 284 -8.41 -11.41 9.57
C GLY A 284 -8.20 -10.37 10.67
N LEU A 285 -7.28 -10.62 11.63
CA LEU A 285 -6.88 -9.64 12.65
C LEU A 285 -5.40 -9.26 12.52
N THR A 286 -4.62 -10.01 11.76
CA THR A 286 -3.24 -9.72 11.41
C THR A 286 -3.21 -9.13 10.02
N ASP A 287 -2.55 -8.00 9.85
CA ASP A 287 -2.26 -7.43 8.55
C ASP A 287 -1.17 -8.24 7.87
N LEU A 288 -1.42 -8.66 6.63
CA LEU A 288 -0.49 -9.46 5.85
C LEU A 288 0.05 -8.62 4.70
N THR A 289 1.34 -8.39 4.67
CA THR A 289 1.98 -7.50 3.69
C THR A 289 3.23 -8.13 3.06
N ALA A 290 3.61 -7.61 1.92
CA ALA A 290 4.91 -7.86 1.30
C ALA A 290 5.46 -6.55 0.74
N HIS A 291 6.78 -6.39 0.74
CA HIS A 291 7.39 -5.21 0.15
C HIS A 291 7.05 -5.10 -1.33
N VAL A 292 7.03 -3.88 -1.86
CA VAL A 292 6.74 -3.62 -3.27
C VAL A 292 8.00 -3.83 -4.12
N ASN A 293 7.89 -4.54 -5.24
CA ASN A 293 8.89 -4.57 -6.30
C ASN A 293 8.65 -3.41 -7.27
N PHE A 294 9.31 -2.28 -7.04
CA PHE A 294 9.10 -1.07 -7.85
C PHE A 294 9.56 -1.21 -9.30
N THR A 295 10.45 -2.15 -9.62
CA THR A 295 10.80 -2.47 -11.01
C THR A 295 9.59 -3.02 -11.77
N ASP A 296 8.79 -3.88 -11.15
CA ASP A 296 7.57 -4.40 -11.77
C ASP A 296 6.48 -3.32 -11.89
N ILE A 297 6.39 -2.41 -10.91
CA ILE A 297 5.48 -1.27 -10.98
C ILE A 297 5.85 -0.34 -12.15
N ALA A 298 7.14 0.01 -12.27
CA ALA A 298 7.65 0.84 -13.37
C ALA A 298 7.39 0.19 -14.74
N ARG A 299 7.68 -1.12 -14.83
CA ARG A 299 7.44 -1.89 -16.06
C ARG A 299 5.96 -1.94 -16.44
N ALA A 300 5.08 -2.22 -15.47
CA ALA A 300 3.63 -2.25 -15.71
C ALA A 300 3.11 -0.90 -16.22
N GLY A 301 3.58 0.22 -15.67
CA GLY A 301 3.21 1.55 -16.13
C GLY A 301 3.71 1.86 -17.53
N THR A 302 5.00 1.68 -17.78
CA THR A 302 5.63 2.03 -19.07
C THR A 302 5.17 1.13 -20.21
N GLU A 303 5.01 -0.17 -19.99
CA GLU A 303 4.44 -1.10 -20.97
C GLU A 303 2.96 -0.80 -21.29
N SER A 304 2.27 -0.10 -20.39
CA SER A 304 0.89 0.35 -20.58
C SER A 304 0.78 1.77 -21.14
N GLY A 305 1.90 2.36 -21.57
CA GLY A 305 1.94 3.67 -22.25
C GLY A 305 1.91 4.88 -21.33
N LEU A 306 2.29 4.71 -20.05
CA LEU A 306 2.53 5.84 -19.15
C LEU A 306 3.99 6.30 -19.22
N ASP A 307 4.21 7.58 -19.03
CA ASP A 307 5.53 8.16 -18.85
C ASP A 307 5.97 7.98 -17.38
N LEU A 308 7.10 7.31 -17.14
CA LEU A 308 7.70 7.24 -15.82
C LEU A 308 8.32 8.59 -15.47
N ILE A 309 7.73 9.30 -14.52
CA ILE A 309 8.16 10.63 -14.09
C ILE A 309 9.37 10.55 -13.17
N GLY A 310 9.36 9.61 -12.22
CA GLY A 310 10.45 9.45 -11.28
C GLY A 310 10.22 8.32 -10.29
N TYR A 311 11.33 7.88 -9.68
CA TYR A 311 11.39 6.92 -8.58
C TYR A 311 12.46 7.34 -7.59
N LEU A 312 12.10 7.56 -6.33
CA LEU A 312 13.02 8.08 -5.33
C LEU A 312 12.58 7.72 -3.89
N PRO A 313 13.49 7.81 -2.90
CA PRO A 313 13.13 7.68 -1.50
C PRO A 313 12.13 8.77 -1.05
N GLN A 314 11.22 8.42 -0.16
CA GLN A 314 10.23 9.35 0.41
C GLN A 314 10.89 10.61 0.99
N SER A 315 12.05 10.48 1.62
CA SER A 315 12.80 11.62 2.17
C SER A 315 13.09 12.69 1.12
N TYR A 316 13.57 12.29 -0.06
CA TYR A 316 13.84 13.24 -1.14
C TYR A 316 12.55 13.88 -1.66
N PHE A 317 11.50 13.10 -1.86
CA PHE A 317 10.20 13.63 -2.29
C PHE A 317 9.68 14.72 -1.34
N LEU A 318 9.66 14.43 -0.05
CA LEU A 318 9.17 15.38 0.95
C LEU A 318 10.09 16.62 1.09
N LEU A 319 11.40 16.43 1.00
CA LEU A 319 12.37 17.53 1.04
C LEU A 319 12.29 18.43 -0.19
N ASN A 320 12.16 17.86 -1.40
CA ASN A 320 11.98 18.61 -2.64
C ASN A 320 10.72 19.49 -2.58
N LEU A 321 9.65 18.99 -1.97
CA LEU A 321 8.40 19.74 -1.76
C LEU A 321 8.41 20.66 -0.55
N GLY A 322 9.55 20.74 0.18
CA GLY A 322 9.76 21.70 1.26
C GLY A 322 9.03 21.38 2.56
N ILE A 323 9.03 20.11 3.01
CA ILE A 323 8.47 19.72 4.32
C ILE A 323 9.13 20.49 5.48
N THR A 324 10.42 20.83 5.36
CA THR A 324 11.16 21.62 6.36
C THR A 324 10.68 23.05 6.44
N ASP A 325 10.25 23.63 5.32
CA ASP A 325 9.70 25.00 5.30
C ASP A 325 8.32 25.03 5.96
N LEU A 326 7.50 23.99 5.74
CA LEU A 326 6.22 23.82 6.42
C LEU A 326 6.43 23.64 7.94
N LEU A 327 7.40 22.83 8.34
CA LEU A 327 7.76 22.66 9.75
C LEU A 327 8.17 23.99 10.39
N ALA A 328 8.97 24.81 9.69
CA ALA A 328 9.41 26.10 10.20
C ALA A 328 8.26 27.11 10.42
N GLN A 329 7.09 26.87 9.84
CA GLN A 329 5.89 27.72 9.99
C GLN A 329 5.03 27.35 11.21
N ILE A 330 5.27 26.21 11.86
CA ILE A 330 4.44 25.75 13.01
C ILE A 330 4.62 26.62 14.26
N GLY A 331 5.72 27.37 14.37
CA GLY A 331 5.95 28.26 15.50
C GLY A 331 7.40 28.30 15.98
N SER A 332 7.57 28.67 17.26
CA SER A 332 8.92 28.73 17.83
C SER A 332 9.52 27.33 17.97
N PRO A 333 10.81 27.12 17.65
CA PRO A 333 11.51 25.87 17.86
C PRO A 333 11.46 25.31 19.30
N ASP A 334 11.18 26.14 20.28
CA ASP A 334 11.04 25.75 21.69
C ASP A 334 9.59 25.40 22.07
N SER A 335 8.63 25.54 21.17
CA SER A 335 7.22 25.19 21.44
C SER A 335 6.99 23.67 21.43
N VAL A 336 6.03 23.20 22.21
CA VAL A 336 5.66 21.79 22.27
C VAL A 336 5.17 21.30 20.90
N GLU A 337 4.39 22.11 20.22
CA GLU A 337 3.84 21.84 18.90
C GLU A 337 4.95 21.64 17.87
N TYR A 338 5.95 22.54 17.87
CA TYR A 338 7.11 22.40 16.96
C TYR A 338 7.91 21.13 17.26
N ILE A 339 8.20 20.85 18.55
CA ILE A 339 8.98 19.68 18.95
C ILE A 339 8.27 18.38 18.52
N GLN A 340 6.95 18.30 18.71
CA GLN A 340 6.16 17.14 18.28
C GLN A 340 6.16 17.00 16.75
N ALA A 341 5.93 18.10 16.03
CA ALA A 341 5.96 18.10 14.57
C ALA A 341 7.35 17.73 14.02
N ALA A 342 8.42 18.27 14.62
CA ALA A 342 9.79 17.95 14.25
C ALA A 342 10.12 16.46 14.46
N ALA A 343 9.66 15.87 15.57
CA ALA A 343 9.83 14.43 15.82
C ALA A 343 9.07 13.58 14.78
N ALA A 344 7.87 14.00 14.37
CA ALA A 344 7.11 13.32 13.32
C ALA A 344 7.80 13.48 11.95
N VAL A 345 8.21 14.70 11.58
CA VAL A 345 8.96 14.93 10.33
C VAL A 345 10.24 14.11 10.30
N GLN A 346 10.97 14.03 11.43
CA GLN A 346 12.18 13.20 11.51
C GLN A 346 11.89 11.74 11.14
N LYS A 347 10.79 11.14 11.63
CA LYS A 347 10.41 9.77 11.25
C LYS A 347 10.10 9.64 9.75
N LEU A 348 9.45 10.65 9.17
CA LEU A 348 9.10 10.65 7.75
C LEU A 348 10.31 10.72 6.81
N ILE A 349 11.40 11.42 7.22
CA ILE A 349 12.55 11.67 6.35
C ILE A 349 13.85 10.97 6.78
N HIS A 350 13.89 10.38 7.98
CA HIS A 350 15.12 9.77 8.48
C HIS A 350 15.43 8.46 7.75
N GLN A 351 16.72 8.24 7.43
CA GLN A 351 17.22 7.10 6.64
C GLN A 351 16.88 5.73 7.26
N HIS A 352 16.87 5.61 8.59
CA HIS A 352 16.61 4.35 9.30
C HIS A 352 15.15 4.17 9.73
N GLU A 353 14.30 5.07 9.30
CA GLU A 353 12.85 5.06 9.52
C GLU A 353 12.13 4.99 8.17
N MET A 354 11.10 5.80 7.96
CA MET A 354 10.31 5.78 6.72
C MET A 354 11.05 6.40 5.52
N GLY A 355 12.03 7.31 5.76
CA GLY A 355 12.58 8.15 4.71
C GLY A 355 13.31 7.42 3.59
N GLU A 356 14.02 6.30 3.88
CA GLU A 356 14.71 5.49 2.87
C GLU A 356 13.92 4.22 2.52
N LEU A 357 13.22 3.62 3.49
CA LEU A 357 12.48 2.39 3.25
C LEU A 357 11.29 2.62 2.32
N PHE A 358 10.56 3.71 2.52
CA PHE A 358 9.49 4.13 1.64
C PHE A 358 10.03 4.76 0.37
N LYS A 359 9.37 4.46 -0.74
CA LYS A 359 9.69 4.98 -2.06
C LYS A 359 8.46 5.66 -2.64
N VAL A 360 8.72 6.66 -3.47
CA VAL A 360 7.69 7.33 -4.25
C VAL A 360 7.97 7.02 -5.71
N ILE A 361 6.97 6.52 -6.41
CA ILE A 361 6.99 6.34 -7.86
C ILE A 361 5.84 7.15 -8.47
N ALA A 362 6.11 7.83 -9.58
CA ALA A 362 5.08 8.58 -10.27
C ALA A 362 5.09 8.32 -11.77
N PHE A 363 3.89 8.40 -12.34
CA PHE A 363 3.64 8.30 -13.76
C PHE A 363 2.80 9.48 -14.25
N GLY A 364 3.03 9.90 -15.49
CA GLY A 364 2.24 10.87 -16.22
C GLY A 364 1.56 10.28 -17.45
N LYS A 365 0.46 10.87 -17.85
CA LYS A 365 -0.20 10.63 -19.13
C LYS A 365 -0.78 11.93 -19.66
N ASP A 366 -0.28 12.39 -20.81
CA ASP A 366 -0.71 13.64 -21.44
C ASP A 366 -0.65 14.87 -20.50
N ILE A 367 0.38 14.91 -19.65
CA ILE A 367 0.74 16.04 -18.76
C ILE A 367 2.16 16.49 -19.12
N ASP A 368 2.34 17.78 -19.36
CA ASP A 368 3.63 18.38 -19.69
C ASP A 368 3.98 19.47 -18.66
N ILE A 369 4.49 19.05 -17.52
CA ILE A 369 5.03 19.93 -16.48
C ILE A 369 6.21 19.28 -15.75
N ASP A 370 7.08 20.10 -15.19
CA ASP A 370 8.08 19.62 -14.24
C ASP A 370 7.41 19.27 -12.89
N TRP A 371 7.74 18.12 -12.34
CA TRP A 371 7.22 17.68 -11.06
C TRP A 371 8.24 18.01 -9.95
N THR A 372 7.94 19.03 -9.17
CA THR A 372 8.86 19.54 -8.12
C THR A 372 9.31 18.43 -7.16
N GLY A 373 8.42 17.51 -6.79
CA GLY A 373 8.75 16.39 -5.90
C GLY A 373 9.86 15.45 -6.44
N PHE A 374 10.13 15.49 -7.75
CA PHE A 374 11.11 14.61 -8.42
C PHE A 374 12.33 15.35 -8.96
N CYS A 375 12.52 16.63 -8.59
CA CYS A 375 13.61 17.46 -9.11
C CYS A 375 15.01 17.00 -8.66
N HIS A 376 15.13 16.32 -7.52
CA HIS A 376 16.39 15.79 -6.99
C HIS A 376 16.19 14.40 -6.37
N GLY A 377 17.25 13.58 -6.41
CA GLY A 377 17.27 12.27 -5.72
C GLY A 377 16.63 11.13 -6.51
N ASP A 378 16.30 11.34 -7.79
CA ASP A 378 15.78 10.29 -8.66
C ASP A 378 16.76 9.12 -8.81
N ILE A 379 16.23 7.91 -8.70
CA ILE A 379 16.97 6.66 -8.81
C ILE A 379 16.33 5.69 -9.84
N CYS A 380 15.62 6.20 -10.83
CA CYS A 380 15.02 5.39 -11.92
C CYS A 380 16.03 4.48 -12.63
N HIS A 381 17.30 4.84 -12.63
CA HIS A 381 18.38 4.01 -13.20
C HIS A 381 18.57 2.66 -12.48
N LYS A 382 17.92 2.43 -11.33
CA LYS A 382 17.93 1.14 -10.59
C LYS A 382 16.77 0.21 -10.94
N LEU A 383 15.76 0.72 -11.63
CA LEU A 383 14.53 -0.01 -11.98
C LEU A 383 14.72 -0.97 -13.16
#